data_a69dc78a29c5e527e4bd967b9887db82
#
_entry.id   a69dc78a29c5e527e4bd967b9887db82
#
_cell.length_a   1.000
_cell.length_b   1.000
_cell.length_c   1.000
_cell.angle_alpha   90.00
_cell.angle_beta   90.00
_cell.angle_gamma   90.00
#
_symmetry.space_group_name_H-M   'P 1'
#
loop_
_entity.id
_entity.type
_entity.pdbx_description
1 polymer ?
#
loop_
_entity_poly.entity_id
_entity_poly.type
_entity_poly.pdbx_seq_one_letter_code
_entity_poly.pdbx_strand_id
1 'polypeptide(L)'
;MACLLAAASLLAVAPSASAADVVRPDITYATVDGIDLKLDLYLPTGARLAPLVVYLHGGAWKTGSRKGYGVPMPWELGEFPRFGDLTRAGYAVASVDYRLTGQARWPAQLHDVKAAVRWLRANAATFGLDPGRVAAWGESAGGHLAAMLGVTHDRPGLEGTVGVTGQSSGVQAVVDWFGPTDLLTMDEQALPDGLSQEHDVAGSPESDLLGCVPTTCPDRARSASPVSYVDSSAPPTLSQHGYLDHIVPFGQSVELRGLLNHVGVPAELHTYLTDHEFVGLAPPPWELRRTLIDFLDRTVKTRRYGS
;
A
#
# COMPACT_ATOMS: atom_id res chain seq x y z
N MET A 1 64.07 -33.20 -13.37
CA MET A 1 63.11 -32.32 -12.63
C MET A 1 61.95 -32.01 -13.55
N ALA A 2 60.81 -32.68 -13.36
CA ALA A 2 59.61 -32.44 -14.16
C ALA A 2 58.63 -31.64 -13.31
N CYS A 3 58.27 -30.43 -13.76
CA CYS A 3 57.20 -29.59 -13.14
C CYS A 3 55.85 -30.04 -13.65
N LEU A 4 55.04 -30.58 -12.76
CA LEU A 4 53.61 -30.79 -13.00
C LEU A 4 52.86 -29.44 -12.79
N LEU A 5 52.28 -28.91 -13.86
CA LEU A 5 51.29 -27.82 -13.81
C LEU A 5 49.92 -28.42 -13.54
N ALA A 6 49.38 -28.16 -12.36
CA ALA A 6 47.98 -28.46 -12.03
C ALA A 6 47.07 -27.37 -12.59
N ALA A 7 46.24 -27.70 -13.57
CA ALA A 7 45.19 -26.80 -14.10
C ALA A 7 43.99 -26.85 -13.16
N ALA A 8 43.71 -25.77 -12.44
CA ALA A 8 42.51 -25.60 -11.67
C ALA A 8 41.34 -25.17 -12.61
N SER A 9 40.37 -26.08 -12.82
CA SER A 9 39.15 -25.80 -13.55
C SER A 9 38.22 -24.99 -12.67
N LEU A 10 38.08 -23.68 -12.93
CA LEU A 10 37.03 -22.84 -12.39
C LEU A 10 35.69 -23.25 -13.06
N LEU A 11 34.87 -23.96 -12.35
CA LEU A 11 33.46 -24.14 -12.70
C LEU A 11 32.76 -22.80 -12.53
N ALA A 12 32.51 -22.09 -13.63
CA ALA A 12 31.65 -20.93 -13.66
C ALA A 12 30.20 -21.41 -13.40
N VAL A 13 29.68 -21.16 -12.20
CA VAL A 13 28.26 -21.30 -11.91
C VAL A 13 27.54 -20.23 -12.75
N ALA A 14 26.87 -20.64 -13.83
CA ALA A 14 26.01 -19.78 -14.59
C ALA A 14 24.92 -19.25 -13.66
N PRO A 15 24.60 -17.94 -13.68
CA PRO A 15 23.46 -17.43 -12.93
C PRO A 15 22.22 -18.16 -13.46
N SER A 16 21.51 -18.84 -12.57
CA SER A 16 20.21 -19.42 -12.91
C SER A 16 19.32 -18.29 -13.41
N ALA A 17 18.81 -18.40 -14.63
CA ALA A 17 17.83 -17.48 -15.17
C ALA A 17 16.68 -17.43 -14.17
N SER A 18 16.42 -16.24 -13.61
CA SER A 18 15.26 -16.01 -12.75
C SER A 18 14.03 -16.35 -13.60
N ALA A 19 13.27 -17.34 -13.16
CA ALA A 19 12.02 -17.68 -13.84
C ALA A 19 11.12 -16.44 -13.83
N ALA A 20 10.53 -16.12 -15.00
CA ALA A 20 9.68 -14.95 -15.15
C ALA A 20 8.45 -15.04 -14.22
N ASP A 21 8.07 -13.90 -13.63
CA ASP A 21 6.86 -13.81 -12.82
C ASP A 21 5.63 -14.23 -13.63
N VAL A 22 4.70 -14.92 -12.98
CA VAL A 22 3.43 -15.28 -13.58
C VAL A 22 2.43 -14.16 -13.34
N VAL A 23 2.09 -13.40 -14.37
CA VAL A 23 1.10 -12.31 -14.27
C VAL A 23 -0.26 -12.81 -14.72
N ARG A 24 -1.29 -12.52 -13.93
CA ARG A 24 -2.71 -12.71 -14.24
C ARG A 24 -3.36 -11.34 -14.28
N PRO A 25 -3.45 -10.71 -15.46
CA PRO A 25 -4.00 -9.37 -15.61
C PRO A 25 -5.53 -9.38 -15.68
N ASP A 26 -6.11 -8.21 -15.43
CA ASP A 26 -7.50 -7.86 -15.73
C ASP A 26 -8.56 -8.74 -15.05
N ILE A 27 -8.26 -9.23 -13.83
CA ILE A 27 -9.19 -10.04 -13.05
C ILE A 27 -10.26 -9.13 -12.43
N THR A 28 -11.53 -9.33 -12.80
CA THR A 28 -12.66 -8.63 -12.16
C THR A 28 -12.94 -9.25 -10.80
N TYR A 29 -12.82 -8.45 -9.72
CA TYR A 29 -13.11 -8.90 -8.36
C TYR A 29 -14.51 -8.48 -7.87
N ALA A 30 -15.09 -7.44 -8.49
CA ALA A 30 -16.45 -6.97 -8.24
C ALA A 30 -16.96 -6.14 -9.43
N THR A 31 -18.28 -5.99 -9.52
CA THR A 31 -18.93 -5.03 -10.43
C THR A 31 -19.92 -4.21 -9.60
N VAL A 32 -19.83 -2.88 -9.67
CA VAL A 32 -20.68 -1.94 -8.94
C VAL A 32 -21.21 -0.90 -9.90
N ASP A 33 -22.51 -0.76 -9.96
CA ASP A 33 -23.20 0.23 -10.84
C ASP A 33 -22.70 0.18 -12.30
N GLY A 34 -22.42 -1.04 -12.80
CA GLY A 34 -21.90 -1.25 -14.15
C GLY A 34 -20.40 -0.99 -14.32
N ILE A 35 -19.67 -0.66 -13.25
CA ILE A 35 -18.22 -0.48 -13.25
C ILE A 35 -17.57 -1.78 -12.80
N ASP A 36 -16.76 -2.37 -13.67
CA ASP A 36 -15.90 -3.50 -13.31
C ASP A 36 -14.70 -3.03 -12.53
N LEU A 37 -14.58 -3.50 -11.30
CA LEU A 37 -13.41 -3.31 -10.44
C LEU A 37 -12.45 -4.45 -10.65
N LYS A 38 -11.23 -4.14 -11.07
CA LYS A 38 -10.25 -5.15 -11.52
C LYS A 38 -8.98 -5.12 -10.67
N LEU A 39 -8.26 -6.22 -10.70
CA LEU A 39 -6.91 -6.34 -10.17
C LEU A 39 -5.99 -7.06 -11.17
N ASP A 40 -4.69 -6.80 -11.05
CA ASP A 40 -3.64 -7.59 -11.69
C ASP A 40 -2.90 -8.36 -10.61
N LEU A 41 -2.75 -9.67 -10.79
CA LEU A 41 -2.10 -10.53 -9.81
C LEU A 41 -0.74 -11.01 -10.33
N TYR A 42 0.31 -10.67 -9.60
CA TYR A 42 1.70 -11.05 -9.85
C TYR A 42 2.06 -12.17 -8.89
N LEU A 43 2.47 -13.32 -9.41
CA LEU A 43 2.72 -14.52 -8.62
C LEU A 43 4.19 -14.93 -8.67
N PRO A 44 4.80 -15.25 -7.53
CA PRO A 44 6.14 -15.84 -7.51
C PRO A 44 6.13 -17.22 -8.15
N THR A 45 7.16 -17.54 -8.94
CA THR A 45 7.26 -18.81 -9.64
C THR A 45 7.34 -19.98 -8.65
N GLY A 46 6.48 -20.99 -8.84
CA GLY A 46 6.48 -22.22 -8.07
C GLY A 46 6.09 -22.09 -6.60
N ALA A 47 5.67 -20.91 -6.15
CA ALA A 47 5.25 -20.71 -4.77
C ALA A 47 3.91 -21.41 -4.49
N ARG A 48 3.86 -22.05 -3.33
CA ARG A 48 2.62 -22.56 -2.73
C ARG A 48 2.39 -21.81 -1.42
N LEU A 49 1.15 -21.37 -1.19
CA LEU A 49 0.79 -20.55 -0.03
C LEU A 49 1.66 -19.28 0.07
N ALA A 50 1.76 -18.54 -1.04
CA ALA A 50 2.50 -17.28 -1.07
C ALA A 50 1.82 -16.24 -0.17
N PRO A 51 2.56 -15.53 0.70
CA PRO A 51 2.02 -14.35 1.37
C PRO A 51 1.68 -13.31 0.33
N LEU A 52 0.62 -12.53 0.60
CA LEU A 52 0.04 -11.59 -0.35
C LEU A 52 0.29 -10.15 0.07
N VAL A 53 0.67 -9.30 -0.87
CA VAL A 53 0.66 -7.84 -0.73
C VAL A 53 -0.43 -7.28 -1.63
N VAL A 54 -1.40 -6.59 -1.05
CA VAL A 54 -2.42 -5.83 -1.79
C VAL A 54 -1.89 -4.42 -1.97
N TYR A 55 -1.56 -4.08 -3.23
CA TYR A 55 -1.05 -2.76 -3.58
C TYR A 55 -2.18 -1.84 -4.06
N LEU A 56 -2.18 -0.62 -3.53
CA LEU A 56 -3.15 0.42 -3.76
C LEU A 56 -2.43 1.65 -4.36
N HIS A 57 -2.83 2.03 -5.57
CA HIS A 57 -2.21 3.14 -6.27
C HIS A 57 -2.55 4.50 -5.64
N GLY A 58 -1.69 5.50 -5.85
CA GLY A 58 -1.96 6.89 -5.52
C GLY A 58 -2.83 7.60 -6.56
N GLY A 59 -2.67 8.92 -6.68
CA GLY A 59 -3.40 9.76 -7.63
C GLY A 59 -4.59 10.50 -7.01
N ALA A 60 -4.46 10.89 -5.74
CA ALA A 60 -5.42 11.77 -5.05
C ALA A 60 -6.87 11.25 -5.07
N TRP A 61 -7.06 9.92 -5.13
CA TRP A 61 -8.35 9.24 -5.33
C TRP A 61 -9.09 9.67 -6.62
N LYS A 62 -8.49 10.50 -7.48
CA LYS A 62 -9.08 11.09 -8.70
C LYS A 62 -8.57 10.43 -9.98
N THR A 63 -7.37 9.90 -9.95
CA THR A 63 -6.66 9.32 -11.10
C THR A 63 -5.94 8.03 -10.70
N GLY A 64 -5.29 7.40 -11.68
CA GLY A 64 -4.56 6.17 -11.44
C GLY A 64 -5.39 4.92 -11.68
N SER A 65 -4.74 3.78 -11.63
CA SER A 65 -5.32 2.46 -11.76
C SER A 65 -4.33 1.40 -11.30
N ARG A 66 -4.75 0.13 -11.27
CA ARG A 66 -3.85 -1.02 -11.05
C ARG A 66 -2.64 -1.07 -12.01
N LYS A 67 -2.67 -0.29 -13.11
CA LYS A 67 -1.57 -0.19 -14.09
C LYS A 67 -0.58 0.94 -13.79
N GLY A 68 -0.86 1.78 -12.81
CA GLY A 68 -0.06 2.94 -12.43
C GLY A 68 -0.89 4.22 -12.30
N TYR A 69 -0.24 5.37 -12.13
CA TYR A 69 -0.92 6.67 -11.90
C TYR A 69 -1.57 7.28 -13.14
N GLY A 70 -1.32 6.73 -14.33
CA GLY A 70 -1.75 7.34 -15.58
C GLY A 70 -0.90 8.54 -16.03
N VAL A 71 0.12 8.89 -15.27
CA VAL A 71 1.16 9.87 -15.62
C VAL A 71 2.53 9.23 -15.38
N PRO A 72 3.55 9.52 -16.23
CA PRO A 72 4.90 9.04 -15.99
C PRO A 72 5.42 9.66 -14.68
N MET A 73 5.68 8.82 -13.69
CA MET A 73 6.32 9.24 -12.45
C MET A 73 7.81 8.89 -12.48
N PRO A 74 8.68 9.62 -11.76
CA PRO A 74 10.12 9.37 -11.80
C PRO A 74 10.51 7.91 -11.52
N TRP A 75 9.74 7.20 -10.70
CA TRP A 75 9.98 5.78 -10.41
C TRP A 75 9.58 4.82 -11.54
N GLU A 76 8.70 5.19 -12.46
CA GLU A 76 8.44 4.39 -13.66
C GLU A 76 9.67 4.32 -14.57
N LEU A 77 10.61 5.26 -14.39
CA LEU A 77 11.87 5.32 -15.11
C LEU A 77 12.93 4.31 -14.63
N GLY A 78 12.66 3.47 -13.64
CA GLY A 78 13.47 2.28 -13.54
C GLY A 78 13.94 1.78 -12.20
N GLU A 79 13.77 2.47 -11.08
CA GLU A 79 14.51 2.11 -9.86
C GLU A 79 13.69 1.86 -8.59
N PHE A 80 12.37 2.09 -8.62
CA PHE A 80 11.47 1.84 -7.48
C PHE A 80 11.18 0.36 -7.26
N PRO A 81 10.69 -0.05 -6.06
CA PRO A 81 10.34 -1.42 -5.81
C PRO A 81 9.26 -1.83 -6.78
N ARG A 82 9.68 -2.47 -7.85
CA ARG A 82 8.77 -3.08 -8.82
C ARG A 82 8.16 -4.32 -8.18
N PHE A 83 6.95 -4.67 -8.57
CA PHE A 83 6.29 -5.89 -8.08
C PHE A 83 7.17 -7.13 -8.26
N GLY A 84 8.01 -7.16 -9.30
CA GLY A 84 9.00 -8.22 -9.49
C GLY A 84 10.05 -8.34 -8.37
N ASP A 85 10.31 -7.31 -7.58
CA ASP A 85 11.19 -7.42 -6.42
C ASP A 85 10.49 -8.18 -5.28
N LEU A 86 9.21 -7.93 -5.07
CA LEU A 86 8.38 -8.65 -4.10
C LEU A 86 8.15 -10.10 -4.53
N THR A 87 7.89 -10.35 -5.82
CA THR A 87 7.71 -11.74 -6.30
C THR A 87 9.00 -12.53 -6.20
N ARG A 88 10.16 -11.94 -6.47
CA ARG A 88 11.47 -12.56 -6.20
C ARG A 88 11.73 -12.83 -4.72
N ALA A 89 11.19 -11.99 -3.84
CA ALA A 89 11.21 -12.21 -2.40
C ALA A 89 10.16 -13.24 -1.93
N GLY A 90 9.34 -13.79 -2.84
CA GLY A 90 8.36 -14.84 -2.58
C GLY A 90 6.97 -14.35 -2.19
N TYR A 91 6.66 -13.10 -2.39
CA TYR A 91 5.33 -12.53 -2.20
C TYR A 91 4.50 -12.58 -3.49
N ALA A 92 3.22 -12.87 -3.39
CA ALA A 92 2.27 -12.49 -4.43
C ALA A 92 1.92 -11.00 -4.26
N VAL A 93 1.67 -10.29 -5.36
CA VAL A 93 1.22 -8.90 -5.33
C VAL A 93 -0.07 -8.78 -6.12
N ALA A 94 -1.11 -8.20 -5.52
CA ALA A 94 -2.34 -7.81 -6.20
C ALA A 94 -2.40 -6.30 -6.32
N SER A 95 -2.23 -5.77 -7.52
CA SER A 95 -2.45 -4.35 -7.82
C SER A 95 -3.91 -4.11 -8.12
N VAL A 96 -4.57 -3.21 -7.38
CA VAL A 96 -6.04 -3.14 -7.28
C VAL A 96 -6.57 -1.80 -7.78
N ASP A 97 -7.59 -1.83 -8.65
CA ASP A 97 -8.44 -0.68 -8.94
C ASP A 97 -9.42 -0.44 -7.79
N TYR A 98 -9.78 0.80 -7.58
CA TYR A 98 -10.90 1.23 -6.75
C TYR A 98 -11.62 2.39 -7.44
N ARG A 99 -12.89 2.63 -7.12
CA ARG A 99 -13.66 3.75 -7.71
C ARG A 99 -13.02 5.08 -7.35
N LEU A 100 -12.84 5.92 -8.35
CA LEU A 100 -12.30 7.26 -8.22
C LEU A 100 -13.40 8.26 -7.82
N THR A 101 -13.02 9.44 -7.32
CA THR A 101 -13.96 10.46 -6.81
C THR A 101 -14.95 10.94 -7.87
N GLY A 102 -14.59 10.89 -9.15
CA GLY A 102 -15.51 11.13 -10.27
C GLY A 102 -16.58 10.04 -10.46
N GLN A 103 -16.42 8.89 -9.84
CA GLN A 103 -17.37 7.76 -9.92
C GLN A 103 -18.16 7.59 -8.62
N ALA A 104 -17.50 7.75 -7.46
CA ALA A 104 -18.14 7.63 -6.15
C ALA A 104 -17.33 8.38 -5.08
N ARG A 105 -18.02 8.87 -4.05
CA ARG A 105 -17.42 9.53 -2.90
C ARG A 105 -17.13 8.53 -1.78
N TRP A 106 -16.40 8.98 -0.78
CA TRP A 106 -16.19 8.23 0.46
C TRP A 106 -17.53 7.73 1.05
N PRO A 107 -17.61 6.45 1.51
CA PRO A 107 -16.53 5.47 1.72
C PRO A 107 -16.37 4.44 0.58
N ALA A 108 -16.78 4.74 -0.64
CA ALA A 108 -16.77 3.79 -1.75
C ALA A 108 -15.38 3.19 -2.02
N GLN A 109 -14.32 3.99 -1.94
CA GLN A 109 -12.94 3.57 -2.15
C GLN A 109 -12.54 2.48 -1.14
N LEU A 110 -12.87 2.68 0.12
CA LEU A 110 -12.60 1.69 1.19
C LEU A 110 -13.40 0.40 0.98
N HIS A 111 -14.68 0.51 0.61
CA HIS A 111 -15.52 -0.67 0.33
C HIS A 111 -14.95 -1.51 -0.82
N ASP A 112 -14.41 -0.85 -1.85
CA ASP A 112 -13.84 -1.51 -3.01
C ASP A 112 -12.53 -2.25 -2.65
N VAL A 113 -11.60 -1.61 -1.94
CA VAL A 113 -10.34 -2.27 -1.55
C VAL A 113 -10.58 -3.39 -0.55
N LYS A 114 -11.56 -3.26 0.36
CA LYS A 114 -11.99 -4.35 1.23
C LYS A 114 -12.59 -5.52 0.44
N ALA A 115 -13.39 -5.22 -0.57
CA ALA A 115 -13.93 -6.25 -1.47
C ALA A 115 -12.81 -7.00 -2.21
N ALA A 116 -11.76 -6.30 -2.65
CA ALA A 116 -10.59 -6.95 -3.28
C ALA A 116 -9.90 -7.92 -2.32
N VAL A 117 -9.66 -7.52 -1.05
CA VAL A 117 -9.08 -8.40 -0.03
C VAL A 117 -9.96 -9.63 0.20
N ARG A 118 -11.28 -9.44 0.36
CA ARG A 118 -12.22 -10.56 0.54
C ARG A 118 -12.23 -11.52 -0.66
N TRP A 119 -12.22 -10.96 -1.88
CA TRP A 119 -12.17 -11.76 -3.10
C TRP A 119 -10.88 -12.58 -3.22
N LEU A 120 -9.73 -11.97 -2.92
CA LEU A 120 -8.43 -12.63 -2.94
C LEU A 120 -8.38 -13.79 -1.92
N ARG A 121 -8.95 -13.62 -0.73
CA ARG A 121 -9.08 -14.69 0.26
C ARG A 121 -9.97 -15.82 -0.21
N ALA A 122 -11.14 -15.50 -0.76
CA ALA A 122 -12.06 -16.51 -1.29
C ALA A 122 -11.45 -17.34 -2.41
N ASN A 123 -10.52 -16.75 -3.18
CA ASN A 123 -9.85 -17.39 -4.33
C ASN A 123 -8.40 -17.83 -4.02
N ALA A 124 -7.98 -17.78 -2.75
CA ALA A 124 -6.60 -18.03 -2.37
C ALA A 124 -6.08 -19.39 -2.85
N ALA A 125 -6.86 -20.45 -2.72
CA ALA A 125 -6.49 -21.79 -3.17
C ALA A 125 -6.25 -21.86 -4.69
N THR A 126 -7.05 -21.14 -5.49
CA THR A 126 -6.93 -21.12 -6.95
C THR A 126 -5.59 -20.52 -7.40
N PHE A 127 -5.09 -19.52 -6.66
CA PHE A 127 -3.88 -18.79 -7.02
C PHE A 127 -2.66 -19.19 -6.18
N GLY A 128 -2.79 -20.17 -5.29
CA GLY A 128 -1.68 -20.59 -4.42
C GLY A 128 -1.28 -19.53 -3.39
N LEU A 129 -2.22 -18.70 -2.94
CA LEU A 129 -2.03 -17.66 -1.94
C LEU A 129 -2.25 -18.21 -0.52
N ASP A 130 -1.65 -17.57 0.46
CA ASP A 130 -1.95 -17.79 1.87
C ASP A 130 -2.99 -16.77 2.35
N PRO A 131 -4.25 -17.18 2.62
CA PRO A 131 -5.30 -16.26 3.04
C PRO A 131 -5.07 -15.64 4.42
N GLY A 132 -4.19 -16.23 5.24
CA GLY A 132 -3.83 -15.74 6.58
C GLY A 132 -2.66 -14.77 6.59
N ARG A 133 -1.96 -14.56 5.47
CA ARG A 133 -0.77 -13.71 5.37
C ARG A 133 -0.94 -12.64 4.30
N VAL A 134 -1.66 -11.59 4.65
CA VAL A 134 -2.01 -10.47 3.74
C VAL A 134 -1.49 -9.16 4.33
N ALA A 135 -0.71 -8.42 3.56
CA ALA A 135 -0.35 -7.04 3.85
C ALA A 135 -1.03 -6.07 2.89
N ALA A 136 -1.30 -4.86 3.34
CA ALA A 136 -1.66 -3.74 2.47
C ALA A 136 -0.44 -2.84 2.26
N TRP A 137 -0.22 -2.39 1.05
CA TRP A 137 0.79 -1.40 0.70
C TRP A 137 0.20 -0.39 -0.27
N GLY A 138 0.42 0.88 -0.02
CA GLY A 138 -0.02 1.92 -0.93
C GLY A 138 0.78 3.20 -0.76
N GLU A 139 0.57 4.11 -1.69
CA GLU A 139 1.27 5.39 -1.77
C GLU A 139 0.28 6.53 -1.93
N SER A 140 0.50 7.66 -1.24
CA SER A 140 -0.38 8.82 -1.28
C SER A 140 -1.83 8.43 -0.94
N ALA A 141 -2.80 8.69 -1.82
CA ALA A 141 -4.18 8.22 -1.66
C ALA A 141 -4.28 6.69 -1.41
N GLY A 142 -3.40 5.90 -2.02
CA GLY A 142 -3.32 4.45 -1.75
C GLY A 142 -2.73 4.13 -0.37
N GLY A 143 -1.78 4.93 0.12
CA GLY A 143 -1.25 4.86 1.49
C GLY A 143 -2.35 5.09 2.53
N HIS A 144 -3.16 6.11 2.30
CA HIS A 144 -4.38 6.35 3.08
C HIS A 144 -5.31 5.12 3.11
N LEU A 145 -5.61 4.53 1.95
CA LEU A 145 -6.48 3.35 1.86
C LEU A 145 -5.86 2.11 2.52
N ALA A 146 -4.52 1.95 2.44
CA ALA A 146 -3.81 0.89 3.14
C ALA A 146 -3.88 1.06 4.67
N ALA A 147 -3.69 2.29 5.16
CA ALA A 147 -3.87 2.61 6.58
C ALA A 147 -5.31 2.36 7.03
N MET A 148 -6.31 2.81 6.25
CA MET A 148 -7.73 2.54 6.52
C MET A 148 -8.05 1.04 6.58
N LEU A 149 -7.51 0.22 5.66
CA LEU A 149 -7.64 -1.24 5.72
C LEU A 149 -7.12 -1.80 7.05
N GLY A 150 -5.97 -1.30 7.51
CA GLY A 150 -5.35 -1.72 8.76
C GLY A 150 -6.20 -1.44 9.99
N VAL A 151 -6.71 -0.21 10.12
CA VAL A 151 -7.37 0.27 11.33
C VAL A 151 -8.89 0.06 11.36
N THR A 152 -9.50 -0.41 10.26
CA THR A 152 -10.95 -0.55 10.15
C THR A 152 -11.43 -1.97 9.89
N HIS A 153 -10.58 -3.00 10.11
CA HIS A 153 -11.03 -4.37 9.97
C HIS A 153 -12.19 -4.66 10.96
N ASP A 154 -13.16 -5.44 10.49
CA ASP A 154 -14.33 -5.86 11.27
C ASP A 154 -15.19 -4.71 11.86
N ARG A 155 -15.10 -3.49 11.29
CA ARG A 155 -15.99 -2.38 11.64
C ARG A 155 -17.23 -2.38 10.76
N PRO A 156 -18.43 -2.75 11.28
CA PRO A 156 -19.61 -3.04 10.47
C PRO A 156 -20.00 -1.93 9.49
N GLY A 157 -19.92 -0.67 9.91
CA GLY A 157 -20.26 0.50 9.06
C GLY A 157 -19.28 0.77 7.91
N LEU A 158 -18.09 0.16 7.94
CA LEU A 158 -17.01 0.38 6.98
C LEU A 158 -16.64 -0.86 6.17
N GLU A 159 -17.28 -2.02 6.41
CA GLU A 159 -17.01 -3.24 5.63
C GLU A 159 -17.59 -3.19 4.22
N GLY A 160 -18.73 -2.56 4.05
CA GLY A 160 -19.45 -2.57 2.78
C GLY A 160 -19.91 -3.97 2.36
N THR A 161 -20.69 -4.00 1.29
CA THR A 161 -21.28 -5.22 0.73
C THR A 161 -20.88 -5.48 -0.72
N VAL A 162 -19.86 -4.75 -1.22
CA VAL A 162 -19.36 -4.89 -2.58
C VAL A 162 -18.73 -6.27 -2.76
N GLY A 163 -19.06 -6.95 -3.84
CA GLY A 163 -18.46 -8.23 -4.26
C GLY A 163 -18.67 -9.36 -3.25
N VAL A 164 -17.60 -10.13 -3.01
CA VAL A 164 -17.63 -11.27 -2.07
C VAL A 164 -17.79 -10.77 -0.63
N THR A 165 -18.71 -11.37 0.11
CA THR A 165 -18.93 -11.15 1.53
C THR A 165 -18.63 -12.44 2.33
N GLY A 166 -18.56 -12.35 3.67
CA GLY A 166 -18.32 -13.52 4.54
C GLY A 166 -16.85 -13.93 4.66
N GLN A 167 -15.93 -13.18 4.04
CA GLN A 167 -14.47 -13.26 4.27
C GLN A 167 -14.04 -12.02 5.07
N SER A 168 -12.99 -12.15 5.86
CA SER A 168 -12.38 -10.99 6.52
C SER A 168 -11.68 -10.07 5.50
N SER A 169 -11.80 -8.76 5.67
CA SER A 169 -11.00 -7.75 4.95
C SER A 169 -9.73 -7.33 5.68
N GLY A 170 -9.50 -7.82 6.91
CA GLY A 170 -8.37 -7.44 7.75
C GLY A 170 -7.02 -7.82 7.14
N VAL A 171 -5.99 -7.03 7.41
CA VAL A 171 -4.61 -7.27 6.96
C VAL A 171 -3.68 -7.43 8.16
N GLN A 172 -2.56 -8.13 7.98
CA GLN A 172 -1.62 -8.46 9.04
C GLN A 172 -0.45 -7.48 9.16
N ALA A 173 -0.30 -6.61 8.17
CA ALA A 173 0.67 -5.52 8.16
C ALA A 173 0.22 -4.43 7.20
N VAL A 174 0.63 -3.19 7.46
CA VAL A 174 0.41 -2.03 6.59
C VAL A 174 1.75 -1.42 6.23
N VAL A 175 1.91 -1.08 4.95
CA VAL A 175 2.97 -0.20 4.48
C VAL A 175 2.31 1.03 3.89
N ASP A 176 2.52 2.14 4.53
CA ASP A 176 1.99 3.45 4.14
C ASP A 176 3.14 4.31 3.60
N TRP A 177 3.09 4.60 2.32
CA TRP A 177 3.98 5.55 1.69
C TRP A 177 3.28 6.90 1.59
N PHE A 178 3.70 7.84 2.43
CA PHE A 178 3.26 9.24 2.44
C PHE A 178 1.73 9.42 2.27
N GLY A 179 0.92 8.58 2.88
CA GLY A 179 -0.55 8.71 2.86
C GLY A 179 -1.07 9.74 3.86
N PRO A 180 -2.13 10.49 3.54
CA PRO A 180 -2.81 11.31 4.52
C PRO A 180 -3.54 10.44 5.56
N THR A 181 -3.51 10.85 6.82
CA THR A 181 -4.02 10.04 7.96
C THR A 181 -5.02 10.78 8.86
N ASP A 182 -4.99 12.12 8.84
CA ASP A 182 -6.02 12.99 9.41
C ASP A 182 -6.36 14.13 8.45
N LEU A 183 -7.52 14.05 7.82
CA LEU A 183 -7.96 15.02 6.81
C LEU A 183 -8.34 16.39 7.41
N LEU A 184 -8.36 16.53 8.73
CA LEU A 184 -8.67 17.80 9.40
C LEU A 184 -7.42 18.61 9.79
N THR A 185 -6.25 17.97 9.83
CA THR A 185 -5.00 18.61 10.32
C THR A 185 -3.98 18.87 9.22
N MET A 186 -4.27 18.55 7.96
CA MET A 186 -3.29 18.63 6.88
C MET A 186 -2.75 20.05 6.68
N ASP A 187 -3.61 21.06 6.61
CA ASP A 187 -3.16 22.46 6.43
C ASP A 187 -2.41 22.99 7.66
N GLU A 188 -2.79 22.55 8.88
CA GLU A 188 -2.07 22.91 10.11
C GLU A 188 -0.65 22.32 10.14
N GLN A 189 -0.46 21.14 9.55
CA GLN A 189 0.81 20.43 9.50
C GLN A 189 1.66 20.78 8.27
N ALA A 190 1.17 21.66 7.39
CA ALA A 190 1.88 22.09 6.19
C ALA A 190 3.22 22.77 6.52
N LEU A 191 4.17 22.69 5.59
CA LEU A 191 5.45 23.38 5.73
C LEU A 191 5.25 24.91 5.76
N PRO A 192 6.02 25.64 6.58
CA PRO A 192 5.83 27.08 6.77
C PRO A 192 6.34 27.95 5.62
N ASP A 193 6.79 27.36 4.52
CA ASP A 193 7.38 28.06 3.37
C ASP A 193 6.32 28.59 2.37
N GLY A 194 5.05 28.22 2.54
CA GLY A 194 3.95 28.68 1.70
C GLY A 194 3.87 27.99 0.33
N LEU A 195 4.57 26.85 0.15
CA LEU A 195 4.56 26.07 -1.09
C LEU A 195 3.66 24.86 -1.03
N SER A 196 3.19 24.49 0.16
CA SER A 196 2.34 23.31 0.36
C SER A 196 0.98 23.45 -0.32
N GLN A 197 0.44 22.32 -0.77
CA GLN A 197 -0.93 22.24 -1.28
C GLN A 197 -1.93 22.60 -0.17
N GLU A 198 -2.98 23.34 -0.51
CA GLU A 198 -4.11 23.59 0.39
C GLU A 198 -5.09 22.41 0.32
N HIS A 199 -5.57 21.96 1.48
CA HIS A 199 -6.45 20.80 1.62
C HIS A 199 -7.87 21.18 2.05
N ASP A 200 -8.02 22.20 2.89
CA ASP A 200 -9.32 22.64 3.41
C ASP A 200 -10.00 23.69 2.50
N VAL A 201 -9.98 23.42 1.19
CA VAL A 201 -10.55 24.27 0.15
C VAL A 201 -11.41 23.47 -0.82
N ALA A 202 -12.36 24.13 -1.47
CA ALA A 202 -13.17 23.49 -2.50
C ALA A 202 -12.31 23.07 -3.69
N GLY A 203 -12.50 21.83 -4.15
CA GLY A 203 -11.73 21.26 -5.27
C GLY A 203 -10.41 20.61 -4.85
N SER A 204 -10.03 20.66 -3.56
CA SER A 204 -8.96 19.83 -3.05
C SER A 204 -9.30 18.34 -3.21
N PRO A 205 -8.29 17.45 -3.26
CA PRO A 205 -8.53 16.01 -3.30
C PRO A 205 -9.43 15.50 -2.18
N GLU A 206 -9.26 16.02 -0.98
CA GLU A 206 -10.03 15.69 0.22
C GLU A 206 -11.47 16.15 0.09
N SER A 207 -11.69 17.37 -0.43
CA SER A 207 -13.04 17.91 -0.68
C SER A 207 -13.78 17.10 -1.73
N ASP A 208 -13.10 16.63 -2.77
CA ASP A 208 -13.69 15.79 -3.81
C ASP A 208 -14.01 14.39 -3.28
N LEU A 209 -13.11 13.82 -2.45
CA LEU A 209 -13.32 12.53 -1.78
C LEU A 209 -14.54 12.60 -0.86
N LEU A 210 -14.60 13.60 -0.01
CA LEU A 210 -15.66 13.78 0.97
C LEU A 210 -16.96 14.33 0.35
N GLY A 211 -16.87 15.12 -0.72
CA GLY A 211 -17.97 15.88 -1.31
C GLY A 211 -18.33 17.15 -0.53
N CYS A 212 -17.43 17.63 0.30
CA CYS A 212 -17.51 18.85 1.11
C CYS A 212 -16.10 19.23 1.57
N VAL A 213 -15.87 20.51 1.85
CA VAL A 213 -14.62 20.97 2.45
C VAL A 213 -14.46 20.34 3.84
N PRO A 214 -13.31 19.72 4.19
CA PRO A 214 -13.13 18.91 5.41
C PRO A 214 -13.64 19.56 6.69
N THR A 215 -13.29 20.82 6.95
CA THR A 215 -13.74 21.53 8.17
C THR A 215 -15.23 21.85 8.18
N THR A 216 -15.90 21.88 7.02
CA THR A 216 -17.37 22.08 6.93
C THR A 216 -18.16 20.79 7.16
N CYS A 217 -17.51 19.63 7.12
CA CYS A 217 -18.12 18.32 7.37
C CYS A 217 -17.21 17.42 8.23
N PRO A 218 -16.88 17.85 9.46
CA PRO A 218 -15.81 17.22 10.26
C PRO A 218 -16.09 15.74 10.59
N ASP A 219 -17.34 15.34 10.75
CA ASP A 219 -17.67 13.93 11.02
C ASP A 219 -17.38 13.04 9.80
N ARG A 220 -17.59 13.56 8.58
CA ARG A 220 -17.23 12.86 7.35
C ARG A 220 -15.72 12.80 7.17
N ALA A 221 -15.02 13.89 7.47
CA ALA A 221 -13.56 13.91 7.45
C ALA A 221 -12.97 12.90 8.46
N ARG A 222 -13.45 12.89 9.71
CA ARG A 222 -13.05 11.89 10.70
C ARG A 222 -13.35 10.45 10.25
N SER A 223 -14.49 10.24 9.59
CA SER A 223 -14.83 8.92 9.06
C SER A 223 -13.88 8.42 7.98
N ALA A 224 -13.18 9.34 7.32
CA ALA A 224 -12.17 9.06 6.30
C ALA A 224 -10.73 9.17 6.83
N SER A 225 -10.52 9.41 8.13
CA SER A 225 -9.20 9.60 8.72
C SER A 225 -8.76 8.35 9.48
N PRO A 226 -7.70 7.65 9.06
CA PRO A 226 -7.15 6.48 9.76
C PRO A 226 -6.95 6.69 11.26
N VAL A 227 -6.45 7.85 11.68
CA VAL A 227 -6.19 8.19 13.08
C VAL A 227 -7.44 8.05 13.99
N SER A 228 -8.63 8.23 13.42
CA SER A 228 -9.92 8.10 14.14
C SER A 228 -10.24 6.67 14.59
N TYR A 229 -9.53 5.67 14.07
CA TYR A 229 -9.82 4.25 14.29
C TYR A 229 -8.68 3.48 14.95
N VAL A 230 -7.58 4.15 15.27
CA VAL A 230 -6.41 3.50 15.89
C VAL A 230 -6.78 2.91 17.24
N ASP A 231 -6.60 1.60 17.37
CA ASP A 231 -6.69 0.87 18.63
C ASP A 231 -5.67 -0.28 18.66
N SER A 232 -5.59 -1.03 19.75
CA SER A 232 -4.62 -2.11 19.93
C SER A 232 -4.80 -3.30 19.00
N SER A 233 -5.88 -3.36 18.22
CA SER A 233 -6.12 -4.41 17.23
C SER A 233 -5.52 -4.08 15.86
N ALA A 234 -5.05 -2.85 15.65
CA ALA A 234 -4.40 -2.45 14.41
C ALA A 234 -3.13 -3.30 14.13
N PRO A 235 -2.81 -3.60 12.88
CA PRO A 235 -1.61 -4.36 12.54
C PRO A 235 -0.35 -3.50 12.64
N PRO A 236 0.85 -4.14 12.78
CA PRO A 236 2.13 -3.44 12.62
C PRO A 236 2.15 -2.61 11.33
N THR A 237 2.67 -1.38 11.43
CA THR A 237 2.65 -0.41 10.34
C THR A 237 4.06 0.14 10.08
N LEU A 238 4.45 0.20 8.80
CA LEU A 238 5.62 0.91 8.31
C LEU A 238 5.17 2.13 7.53
N SER A 239 5.58 3.32 7.95
CA SER A 239 5.45 4.54 7.15
C SER A 239 6.81 4.94 6.57
N GLN A 240 6.85 5.30 5.28
CA GLN A 240 8.02 5.87 4.60
C GLN A 240 7.60 7.20 4.00
N HIS A 241 8.26 8.33 4.39
CA HIS A 241 7.77 9.66 4.08
C HIS A 241 8.90 10.66 3.85
N GLY A 242 8.74 11.55 2.88
CA GLY A 242 9.60 12.70 2.64
C GLY A 242 9.40 13.78 3.71
N TYR A 243 10.48 14.26 4.30
CA TYR A 243 10.40 15.32 5.32
C TYR A 243 9.98 16.68 4.74
N LEU A 244 10.22 16.90 3.45
CA LEU A 244 9.90 18.14 2.71
C LEU A 244 8.64 17.97 1.84
N ASP A 245 7.73 17.07 2.22
CA ASP A 245 6.53 16.78 1.43
C ASP A 245 5.57 17.98 1.45
N HIS A 246 5.35 18.59 0.26
CA HIS A 246 4.46 19.72 0.05
C HIS A 246 3.04 19.32 -0.37
N ILE A 247 2.80 18.03 -0.61
CA ILE A 247 1.49 17.50 -1.00
C ILE A 247 0.79 16.86 0.19
N VAL A 248 1.47 15.94 0.89
CA VAL A 248 0.95 15.32 2.12
C VAL A 248 1.91 15.66 3.25
N PRO A 249 1.53 16.51 4.19
CA PRO A 249 2.43 16.94 5.26
C PRO A 249 3.04 15.76 6.03
N PHE A 250 4.34 15.81 6.26
CA PHE A 250 5.07 14.80 7.02
C PHE A 250 4.48 14.52 8.41
N GLY A 251 3.84 15.52 9.01
CA GLY A 251 3.11 15.41 10.28
C GLY A 251 2.09 14.29 10.31
N GLN A 252 1.48 13.96 9.17
CA GLN A 252 0.51 12.88 9.03
C GLN A 252 1.07 11.51 9.45
N SER A 253 2.25 11.15 8.95
CA SER A 253 2.93 9.90 9.36
C SER A 253 3.45 9.94 10.80
N VAL A 254 3.86 11.11 11.29
CA VAL A 254 4.30 11.27 12.70
C VAL A 254 3.13 11.01 13.63
N GLU A 255 1.96 11.57 13.35
CA GLU A 255 0.74 11.41 14.13
C GLU A 255 0.28 9.96 14.16
N LEU A 256 0.12 9.33 12.99
CA LEU A 256 -0.29 7.92 12.90
C LEU A 256 0.65 7.01 13.70
N ARG A 257 1.97 7.16 13.51
CA ARG A 257 2.96 6.38 14.27
C ARG A 257 2.83 6.62 15.79
N GLY A 258 2.64 7.87 16.18
CA GLY A 258 2.48 8.23 17.60
C GLY A 258 1.29 7.54 18.24
N LEU A 259 0.13 7.56 17.56
CA LEU A 259 -1.09 6.93 18.04
C LEU A 259 -0.97 5.41 18.09
N LEU A 260 -0.44 4.77 17.06
CA LEU A 260 -0.23 3.32 17.03
C LEU A 260 0.68 2.87 18.18
N ASN A 261 1.82 3.54 18.36
CA ASN A 261 2.74 3.21 19.46
C ASN A 261 2.11 3.46 20.83
N HIS A 262 1.28 4.49 20.98
CA HIS A 262 0.55 4.78 22.22
C HIS A 262 -0.39 3.63 22.65
N VAL A 263 -1.01 2.96 21.68
CA VAL A 263 -1.88 1.79 21.93
C VAL A 263 -1.12 0.45 21.91
N GLY A 264 0.22 0.49 21.86
CA GLY A 264 1.08 -0.70 21.92
C GLY A 264 1.26 -1.44 20.61
N VAL A 265 0.87 -0.84 19.48
CA VAL A 265 1.05 -1.42 18.14
C VAL A 265 2.41 -0.98 17.58
N PRO A 266 3.29 -1.91 17.13
CA PRO A 266 4.56 -1.55 16.52
C PRO A 266 4.36 -0.70 15.27
N ALA A 267 4.91 0.52 15.27
CA ALA A 267 4.87 1.41 14.12
C ALA A 267 6.25 2.03 13.85
N GLU A 268 6.76 1.80 12.65
CA GLU A 268 8.05 2.32 12.17
C GLU A 268 7.80 3.52 11.26
N LEU A 269 8.65 4.55 11.33
CA LEU A 269 8.64 5.69 10.42
C LEU A 269 10.06 5.92 9.91
N HIS A 270 10.26 5.74 8.61
CA HIS A 270 11.49 6.05 7.90
C HIS A 270 11.32 7.35 7.13
N THR A 271 12.21 8.28 7.37
CA THR A 271 12.17 9.64 6.82
C THR A 271 13.30 9.88 5.84
N TYR A 272 12.98 10.61 4.78
CA TYR A 272 13.92 10.97 3.73
C TYR A 272 13.88 12.48 3.47
N LEU A 273 15.00 13.07 3.05
CA LEU A 273 15.07 14.48 2.69
C LEU A 273 14.56 14.69 1.26
N THR A 274 13.26 14.44 1.07
CA THR A 274 12.59 14.47 -0.23
C THR A 274 11.23 15.14 -0.10
N ASP A 275 10.69 15.57 -1.22
CA ASP A 275 9.30 15.96 -1.40
C ASP A 275 8.39 14.73 -1.57
N HIS A 276 7.11 14.96 -1.91
CA HIS A 276 6.13 13.92 -2.19
C HIS A 276 6.66 12.93 -3.22
N GLU A 277 6.28 11.65 -3.08
CA GLU A 277 6.71 10.59 -3.99
C GLU A 277 8.24 10.42 -4.06
N PHE A 278 8.92 10.80 -2.98
CA PHE A 278 10.37 10.79 -2.86
C PHE A 278 11.10 11.59 -3.96
N VAL A 279 10.44 12.62 -4.51
CA VAL A 279 11.07 13.54 -5.47
C VAL A 279 12.14 14.38 -4.77
N GLY A 280 13.27 14.60 -5.43
CA GLY A 280 14.40 15.38 -4.92
C GLY A 280 15.62 14.52 -4.61
N LEU A 281 16.20 14.67 -3.43
CA LEU A 281 17.31 13.84 -2.95
C LEU A 281 16.77 12.49 -2.47
N ALA A 282 16.30 11.69 -3.41
CA ALA A 282 15.68 10.40 -3.14
C ALA A 282 16.67 9.48 -2.40
N PRO A 283 16.15 8.66 -1.44
CA PRO A 283 16.96 7.57 -0.92
C PRO A 283 17.35 6.65 -2.07
N PRO A 284 18.48 5.93 -1.96
CA PRO A 284 18.79 4.94 -2.98
C PRO A 284 17.63 3.95 -3.10
N PRO A 285 17.18 3.60 -4.31
CA PRO A 285 16.02 2.72 -4.51
C PRO A 285 16.14 1.37 -3.79
N TRP A 286 17.37 0.88 -3.60
CA TRP A 286 17.61 -0.34 -2.85
C TRP A 286 17.27 -0.20 -1.35
N GLU A 287 17.35 1.01 -0.80
CA GLU A 287 17.03 1.26 0.62
C GLU A 287 15.52 1.19 0.86
N LEU A 288 14.71 1.87 0.02
CA LEU A 288 13.25 1.79 0.07
C LEU A 288 12.77 0.34 -0.05
N ARG A 289 13.32 -0.39 -1.04
CA ARG A 289 13.00 -1.78 -1.30
C ARG A 289 13.40 -2.70 -0.14
N ARG A 290 14.61 -2.51 0.39
CA ARG A 290 15.08 -3.29 1.53
C ARG A 290 14.20 -3.07 2.75
N THR A 291 13.91 -1.82 3.10
CA THR A 291 13.07 -1.46 4.23
C THR A 291 11.68 -2.09 4.11
N LEU A 292 11.06 -1.99 2.93
CA LEU A 292 9.77 -2.62 2.63
C LEU A 292 9.82 -4.15 2.82
N ILE A 293 10.77 -4.84 2.18
CA ILE A 293 10.86 -6.31 2.23
C ILE A 293 11.21 -6.79 3.63
N ASP A 294 12.18 -6.16 4.31
CA ASP A 294 12.57 -6.51 5.67
C ASP A 294 11.39 -6.38 6.65
N PHE A 295 10.56 -5.33 6.50
CA PHE A 295 9.35 -5.17 7.30
C PHE A 295 8.33 -6.27 7.02
N LEU A 296 8.04 -6.56 5.77
CA LEU A 296 7.10 -7.62 5.37
C LEU A 296 7.59 -9.00 5.83
N ASP A 297 8.89 -9.28 5.73
CA ASP A 297 9.47 -10.55 6.17
C ASP A 297 9.26 -10.76 7.69
N ARG A 298 9.42 -9.71 8.50
CA ARG A 298 9.21 -9.80 9.95
C ARG A 298 7.74 -9.90 10.36
N THR A 299 6.84 -9.28 9.62
CA THR A 299 5.44 -9.11 10.05
C THR A 299 4.49 -10.11 9.40
N VAL A 300 4.73 -10.49 8.16
CA VAL A 300 3.82 -11.33 7.37
C VAL A 300 4.40 -12.72 7.12
N LYS A 301 5.68 -12.81 6.75
CA LYS A 301 6.28 -14.08 6.33
C LYS A 301 6.64 -15.01 7.48
N THR A 302 7.08 -14.44 8.61
CA THR A 302 7.50 -15.20 9.80
C THR A 302 6.35 -15.68 10.67
N ARG A 303 5.13 -15.20 10.49
CA ARG A 303 3.97 -15.71 11.22
C ARG A 303 3.70 -17.15 10.80
N ARG A 304 4.27 -18.11 11.57
CA ARG A 304 3.89 -19.52 11.50
C ARG A 304 2.51 -19.65 12.13
N TYR A 305 1.63 -20.43 11.49
CA TYR A 305 0.38 -20.89 12.08
C TYR A 305 0.65 -21.45 13.48
N GLY A 306 0.01 -20.90 14.51
CA GLY A 306 -0.01 -21.51 15.85
C GLY A 306 0.19 -20.52 16.98
N SER A 307 -0.81 -19.79 17.35
CA SER A 307 -1.17 -19.52 18.74
C SER A 307 -2.62 -19.00 18.77
#